data_bb2995ef1fd615e3f0f9d06b1e2f3852
#
_entry.id   bb2995ef1fd615e3f0f9d06b1e2f3852
#
_cell.length_a   1.000
_cell.length_b   1.000
_cell.length_c   1.000
_cell.angle_alpha   90.00
_cell.angle_beta   90.00
_cell.angle_gamma   90.00
#
_symmetry.space_group_name_H-M   'P 1'
#
loop_
_entity.id
_entity.type
_entity.pdbx_description
1 polymer ?
#
loop_
_entity_poly.entity_id
_entity_poly.type
_entity_poly.pdbx_seq_one_letter_code
_entity_poly.pdbx_strand_id
1 'polypeptide(L)'
;MEESNELFQEITEGNTKILVPKKSLTEKTPPIKPAFFNPKARTNRDFSIIAYAAFLKKFEGPKIFLEGLSGVGARGLRVANELKIEKIIINDLNPTALQMAKHSANLNNLKNIEFSEKEACVFLSEHSRKEKRGSLVDIDPFGSPATFFDCGIRATMHGGMLSTA
;
A
#
# COMPACT_ATOMS: atom_id res chain seq x y z
N MET A 1 7.68 18.80 -19.37
CA MET A 1 6.40 18.57 -18.63
C MET A 1 5.30 17.93 -19.50
N GLU A 2 5.30 18.09 -20.82
CA GLU A 2 4.28 17.46 -21.69
C GLU A 2 4.47 15.96 -21.90
N GLU A 3 5.70 15.43 -21.99
CA GLU A 3 5.97 14.00 -22.17
C GLU A 3 5.53 13.11 -20.98
N SER A 4 5.47 13.67 -19.77
CA SER A 4 5.02 12.91 -18.60
C SER A 4 3.50 12.62 -18.60
N ASN A 5 2.72 13.47 -19.26
CA ASN A 5 1.26 13.31 -19.37
C ASN A 5 0.84 12.18 -20.34
N GLU A 6 1.76 11.70 -21.19
CA GLU A 6 1.48 10.57 -22.09
C GLU A 6 1.60 9.21 -21.42
N LEU A 7 2.43 9.07 -20.37
CA LEU A 7 2.74 7.79 -19.75
C LEU A 7 1.84 7.43 -18.56
N PHE A 8 1.27 8.42 -17.88
CA PHE A 8 0.52 8.23 -16.65
C PHE A 8 -0.89 8.81 -16.75
N GLN A 9 -1.79 8.27 -15.95
CA GLN A 9 -3.19 8.70 -15.88
C GLN A 9 -3.68 8.69 -14.44
N GLU A 10 -4.47 9.69 -14.06
CA GLU A 10 -5.22 9.69 -12.82
C GLU A 10 -6.50 8.85 -12.96
N ILE A 11 -6.74 8.01 -11.99
CA ILE A 11 -7.98 7.24 -11.84
C ILE A 11 -8.56 7.47 -10.45
N THR A 12 -9.79 7.04 -10.23
CA THR A 12 -10.42 7.03 -8.90
C THR A 12 -10.83 5.62 -8.52
N GLU A 13 -10.35 5.14 -7.35
CA GLU A 13 -10.85 3.93 -6.71
C GLU A 13 -11.42 4.29 -5.33
N GLY A 14 -12.65 3.86 -5.03
CA GLY A 14 -13.36 4.34 -3.84
C GLY A 14 -13.44 5.87 -3.87
N ASN A 15 -12.97 6.52 -2.83
CA ASN A 15 -12.88 7.97 -2.72
C ASN A 15 -11.46 8.52 -3.00
N THR A 16 -10.56 7.70 -3.53
CA THR A 16 -9.13 8.01 -3.63
C THR A 16 -8.68 8.17 -5.07
N LYS A 17 -8.04 9.30 -5.37
CA LYS A 17 -7.38 9.56 -6.67
C LYS A 17 -6.00 8.90 -6.68
N ILE A 18 -5.69 8.17 -7.74
CA ILE A 18 -4.46 7.41 -7.87
C ILE A 18 -3.85 7.66 -9.24
N LEU A 19 -2.56 8.01 -9.28
CA LEU A 19 -1.79 8.10 -10.51
C LEU A 19 -1.30 6.68 -10.88
N VAL A 20 -1.58 6.24 -12.11
CA VAL A 20 -1.22 4.90 -12.58
C VAL A 20 -0.60 4.96 -13.98
N PRO A 21 0.23 3.97 -14.38
CA PRO A 21 0.69 3.87 -15.76
C PRO A 21 -0.49 3.62 -16.71
N LYS A 22 -0.61 4.39 -17.79
CA LYS A 22 -1.69 4.21 -18.81
C LYS A 22 -1.73 2.80 -19.37
N LYS A 23 -0.56 2.19 -19.63
CA LYS A 23 -0.45 0.81 -20.11
C LYS A 23 -1.10 -0.20 -19.17
N SER A 24 -1.09 0.05 -17.87
CA SER A 24 -1.77 -0.81 -16.89
C SER A 24 -3.29 -0.87 -17.08
N LEU A 25 -3.87 0.14 -17.70
CA LEU A 25 -5.33 0.22 -17.97
C LEU A 25 -5.71 -0.40 -19.32
N THR A 26 -4.78 -0.47 -20.27
CA THR A 26 -5.06 -0.87 -21.66
C THR A 26 -4.56 -2.26 -22.00
N GLU A 27 -3.49 -2.73 -21.35
CA GLU A 27 -2.89 -4.03 -21.63
C GLU A 27 -3.62 -5.16 -20.88
N LYS A 28 -3.77 -6.31 -21.52
CA LYS A 28 -4.42 -7.50 -20.93
C LYS A 28 -3.70 -7.97 -19.66
N THR A 29 -2.37 -7.87 -19.66
CA THR A 29 -1.49 -8.14 -18.50
C THR A 29 -0.78 -6.86 -18.15
N PRO A 30 -1.05 -6.27 -16.97
CA PRO A 30 -0.41 -5.04 -16.56
C PRO A 30 1.12 -5.17 -16.52
N PRO A 31 1.87 -4.23 -17.12
CA PRO A 31 3.33 -4.28 -17.13
C PRO A 31 3.89 -3.97 -15.73
N ILE A 32 5.05 -4.59 -15.42
CA ILE A 32 5.75 -4.32 -14.15
C ILE A 32 6.45 -2.95 -14.20
N LYS A 33 6.89 -2.52 -15.38
CA LYS A 33 7.59 -1.25 -15.60
C LYS A 33 6.69 -0.23 -16.30
N PRO A 34 6.78 1.08 -15.99
CA PRO A 34 7.68 1.70 -15.00
C PRO A 34 7.27 1.45 -13.53
N ALA A 35 6.00 1.17 -13.27
CA ALA A 35 5.45 0.78 -11.97
C ALA A 35 4.27 -0.16 -12.17
N PHE A 36 4.06 -1.08 -11.23
CA PHE A 36 2.97 -2.04 -11.30
C PHE A 36 1.67 -1.47 -10.76
N PHE A 37 0.60 -1.63 -11.53
CA PHE A 37 -0.78 -1.44 -11.10
C PHE A 37 -1.69 -2.45 -11.81
N ASN A 38 -2.52 -3.17 -11.07
CA ASN A 38 -3.51 -4.08 -11.64
C ASN A 38 -4.94 -3.56 -11.41
N PRO A 39 -5.62 -3.04 -12.44
CA PRO A 39 -6.99 -2.55 -12.32
C PRO A 39 -7.98 -3.68 -11.97
N LYS A 40 -7.70 -4.93 -12.35
CA LYS A 40 -8.55 -6.10 -12.04
C LYS A 40 -8.53 -6.48 -10.56
N ALA A 41 -7.49 -6.06 -9.82
CA ALA A 41 -7.39 -6.27 -8.38
C ALA A 41 -8.23 -5.25 -7.55
N ARG A 42 -9.04 -4.40 -8.19
CA ARG A 42 -9.90 -3.44 -7.50
C ARG A 42 -10.80 -4.11 -6.46
N THR A 43 -11.48 -5.19 -6.82
CA THR A 43 -12.35 -5.93 -5.90
C THR A 43 -11.58 -6.47 -4.68
N ASN A 44 -10.35 -6.97 -4.88
CA ASN A 44 -9.48 -7.39 -3.76
C ASN A 44 -9.18 -6.21 -2.83
N ARG A 45 -8.82 -5.05 -3.37
CA ARG A 45 -8.61 -3.83 -2.58
C ARG A 45 -9.87 -3.35 -1.86
N ASP A 46 -11.05 -3.45 -2.49
CA ASP A 46 -12.33 -3.11 -1.86
C ASP A 46 -12.60 -4.01 -0.65
N PHE A 47 -12.40 -5.33 -0.78
CA PHE A 47 -12.50 -6.27 0.34
C PHE A 47 -11.49 -5.98 1.45
N SER A 48 -10.26 -5.61 1.09
CA SER A 48 -9.24 -5.21 2.08
C SER A 48 -9.71 -4.01 2.90
N ILE A 49 -10.22 -2.95 2.26
CA ILE A 49 -10.72 -1.76 2.96
C ILE A 49 -11.85 -2.12 3.94
N ILE A 50 -12.80 -3.00 3.53
CA ILE A 50 -13.90 -3.46 4.39
C ILE A 50 -13.37 -4.24 5.59
N ALA A 51 -12.47 -5.20 5.35
CA ALA A 51 -11.87 -6.03 6.40
C ALA A 51 -11.06 -5.19 7.40
N TYR A 52 -10.27 -4.25 6.90
CA TYR A 52 -9.46 -3.34 7.72
C TYR A 52 -10.32 -2.41 8.55
N ALA A 53 -11.40 -1.85 7.96
CA ALA A 53 -12.35 -1.03 8.69
C ALA A 53 -13.01 -1.81 9.83
N ALA A 54 -13.43 -3.05 9.58
CA ALA A 54 -14.05 -3.92 10.57
C ALA A 54 -13.07 -4.27 11.72
N PHE A 55 -11.82 -4.57 11.38
CA PHE A 55 -10.76 -4.82 12.36
C PHE A 55 -10.47 -3.59 13.20
N LEU A 56 -10.19 -2.44 12.56
CA LEU A 56 -9.82 -1.19 13.23
C LEU A 56 -10.94 -0.63 14.14
N LYS A 57 -12.19 -0.98 13.85
CA LYS A 57 -13.34 -0.61 14.70
C LYS A 57 -13.27 -1.27 16.10
N LYS A 58 -12.68 -2.46 16.18
CA LYS A 58 -12.58 -3.26 17.42
C LYS A 58 -11.20 -3.19 18.06
N PHE A 59 -10.21 -2.68 17.35
CA PHE A 59 -8.83 -2.65 17.83
C PHE A 59 -8.58 -1.47 18.76
N GLU A 60 -8.15 -1.78 20.00
CA GLU A 60 -7.89 -0.80 21.06
C GLU A 60 -6.39 -0.50 21.20
N GLY A 61 -5.77 0.06 20.19
CA GLY A 61 -4.35 0.39 20.21
C GLY A 61 -3.99 1.44 19.17
N PRO A 62 -2.72 1.84 19.09
CA PRO A 62 -2.26 2.74 18.05
C PRO A 62 -2.58 2.18 16.67
N LYS A 63 -3.21 2.95 15.81
CA LYS A 63 -3.63 2.52 14.48
C LYS A 63 -2.54 2.86 13.47
N ILE A 64 -1.63 1.92 13.25
CA ILE A 64 -0.47 2.04 12.36
C ILE A 64 -0.60 1.02 11.25
N PHE A 65 -0.58 1.47 10.00
CA PHE A 65 -0.58 0.62 8.82
C PHE A 65 0.82 0.56 8.18
N LEU A 66 1.28 -0.66 7.92
CA LEU A 66 2.51 -0.94 7.19
C LEU A 66 2.18 -1.69 5.90
N GLU A 67 2.50 -1.13 4.76
CA GLU A 67 2.37 -1.78 3.45
C GLU A 67 3.75 -2.16 2.93
N GLY A 68 4.03 -3.47 2.84
CA GLY A 68 5.37 -3.99 2.54
C GLY A 68 5.75 -3.92 1.06
N LEU A 69 4.77 -4.05 0.15
CA LEU A 69 4.93 -4.16 -1.30
C LEU A 69 3.81 -3.37 -1.98
N SER A 70 3.98 -2.06 -2.10
CA SER A 70 2.85 -1.18 -2.42
C SER A 70 2.57 -0.98 -3.92
N GLY A 71 3.57 -1.22 -4.79
CA GLY A 71 3.48 -0.75 -6.16
C GLY A 71 3.22 0.76 -6.19
N VAL A 72 2.20 1.21 -6.92
CA VAL A 72 1.80 2.63 -6.95
C VAL A 72 1.09 3.10 -5.67
N GLY A 73 1.05 2.27 -4.62
CA GLY A 73 0.45 2.61 -3.33
C GLY A 73 -1.08 2.60 -3.29
N ALA A 74 -1.74 1.95 -4.26
CA ALA A 74 -3.20 2.04 -4.40
C ALA A 74 -3.96 1.63 -3.13
N ARG A 75 -3.54 0.57 -2.43
CA ARG A 75 -4.18 0.10 -1.21
C ARG A 75 -3.88 1.02 -0.03
N GLY A 76 -2.61 1.35 0.22
CA GLY A 76 -2.21 2.22 1.31
C GLY A 76 -2.77 3.63 1.22
N LEU A 77 -2.86 4.20 0.01
CA LEU A 77 -3.52 5.49 -0.23
C LEU A 77 -5.01 5.45 0.09
N ARG A 78 -5.71 4.36 -0.27
CA ARG A 78 -7.11 4.16 0.09
C ARG A 78 -7.29 3.99 1.60
N VAL A 79 -6.41 3.23 2.25
CA VAL A 79 -6.39 3.12 3.72
C VAL A 79 -6.23 4.49 4.36
N ALA A 80 -5.33 5.33 3.84
CA ALA A 80 -5.09 6.68 4.34
C ALA A 80 -6.29 7.62 4.17
N ASN A 81 -6.99 7.50 3.06
CA ASN A 81 -8.07 8.41 2.69
C ASN A 81 -9.44 7.97 3.21
N GLU A 82 -9.65 6.67 3.31
CA GLU A 82 -10.98 6.09 3.57
C GLU A 82 -11.13 5.57 5.01
N LEU A 83 -10.03 5.36 5.74
CA LEU A 83 -10.05 4.82 7.10
C LEU A 83 -9.45 5.80 8.12
N LYS A 84 -9.90 5.69 9.38
CA LYS A 84 -9.32 6.45 10.50
C LYS A 84 -8.08 5.74 11.01
N ILE A 85 -6.92 6.16 10.53
CA ILE A 85 -5.62 5.60 10.87
C ILE A 85 -4.64 6.72 11.23
N GLU A 86 -3.80 6.49 12.24
CA GLU A 86 -2.92 7.54 12.78
C GLU A 86 -1.67 7.72 11.93
N LYS A 87 -1.10 6.60 11.49
CA LYS A 87 0.15 6.57 10.73
C LYS A 87 0.12 5.49 9.68
N ILE A 88 0.61 5.82 8.51
CA ILE A 88 0.72 4.91 7.37
C ILE A 88 2.14 4.96 6.83
N ILE A 89 2.74 3.80 6.59
CA ILE A 89 4.04 3.70 5.93
C ILE A 89 3.87 2.81 4.70
N ILE A 90 4.07 3.42 3.55
CA ILE A 90 4.01 2.78 2.24
C ILE A 90 5.44 2.48 1.78
N ASN A 91 5.75 1.19 1.58
CA ASN A 91 7.07 0.74 1.14
C ASN A 91 7.00 0.06 -0.22
N ASP A 92 7.94 0.37 -1.07
CA ASP A 92 8.22 -0.37 -2.30
C ASP A 92 9.70 -0.23 -2.66
N LEU A 93 10.26 -1.19 -3.36
CA LEU A 93 11.64 -1.12 -3.85
C LEU A 93 11.76 -0.27 -5.12
N ASN A 94 10.66 -0.03 -5.82
CA ASN A 94 10.61 0.73 -7.07
C ASN A 94 10.43 2.24 -6.79
N PRO A 95 11.46 3.08 -6.99
CA PRO A 95 11.38 4.52 -6.75
C PRO A 95 10.34 5.22 -7.62
N THR A 96 10.11 4.74 -8.85
CA THR A 96 9.08 5.32 -9.73
C THR A 96 7.68 5.07 -9.18
N ALA A 97 7.42 3.87 -8.66
CA ALA A 97 6.16 3.55 -8.00
C ALA A 97 5.92 4.45 -6.77
N LEU A 98 6.94 4.65 -5.95
CA LEU A 98 6.86 5.55 -4.79
C LEU A 98 6.66 7.01 -5.18
N GLN A 99 7.25 7.50 -6.29
CA GLN A 99 6.99 8.84 -6.79
C GLN A 99 5.52 9.01 -7.20
N MET A 100 4.94 7.99 -7.85
CA MET A 100 3.51 7.99 -8.22
C MET A 100 2.62 7.96 -6.96
N ALA A 101 2.98 7.16 -5.95
CA ALA A 101 2.27 7.12 -4.67
C ALA A 101 2.33 8.47 -3.94
N LYS A 102 3.50 9.13 -3.91
CA LYS A 102 3.67 10.49 -3.34
C LYS A 102 2.83 11.53 -4.07
N HIS A 103 2.80 11.48 -5.41
CA HIS A 103 1.94 12.36 -6.21
C HIS A 103 0.46 12.15 -5.85
N SER A 104 0.02 10.90 -5.79
CA SER A 104 -1.35 10.54 -5.42
C SER A 104 -1.71 10.97 -3.99
N ALA A 105 -0.79 10.87 -3.04
CA ALA A 105 -0.98 11.37 -1.68
C ALA A 105 -1.23 12.88 -1.66
N ASN A 106 -0.48 13.64 -2.46
CA ASN A 106 -0.68 15.09 -2.61
C ASN A 106 -2.04 15.43 -3.24
N LEU A 107 -2.48 14.68 -4.28
CA LEU A 107 -3.79 14.86 -4.91
C LEU A 107 -4.96 14.70 -3.94
N ASN A 108 -4.78 13.86 -2.91
CA ASN A 108 -5.79 13.59 -1.88
C ASN A 108 -5.54 14.37 -0.59
N ASN A 109 -4.58 15.28 -0.53
CA ASN A 109 -4.18 16.07 0.64
C ASN A 109 -3.83 15.20 1.89
N LEU A 110 -3.27 14.01 1.68
CA LEU A 110 -2.92 13.07 2.75
C LEU A 110 -1.60 13.48 3.41
N LYS A 111 -1.59 13.63 4.73
CA LYS A 111 -0.42 14.12 5.50
C LYS A 111 0.15 13.09 6.48
N ASN A 112 -0.57 12.01 6.74
CA ASN A 112 -0.20 10.97 7.71
C ASN A 112 0.51 9.77 7.07
N ILE A 113 1.14 9.97 5.90
CA ILE A 113 1.84 8.93 5.14
C ILE A 113 3.33 9.19 5.15
N GLU A 114 4.10 8.18 5.49
CA GLU A 114 5.54 8.08 5.26
C GLU A 114 5.81 7.12 4.10
N PHE A 115 6.88 7.36 3.35
CA PHE A 115 7.29 6.52 2.24
C PHE A 115 8.67 5.92 2.51
N SER A 116 8.82 4.64 2.22
CA SER A 116 10.07 3.88 2.39
C SER A 116 10.47 3.21 1.08
N GLU A 117 11.76 3.24 0.74
CA GLU A 117 12.32 2.59 -0.44
C GLU A 117 13.27 1.48 0.00
N LYS A 118 12.70 0.31 0.35
CA LYS A 118 13.45 -0.82 0.89
C LYS A 118 12.91 -2.14 0.36
N GLU A 119 13.79 -3.15 0.39
CA GLU A 119 13.32 -4.53 0.26
C GLU A 119 12.33 -4.84 1.39
N ALA A 120 11.28 -5.61 1.06
CA ALA A 120 10.12 -5.77 1.95
C ALA A 120 10.47 -6.36 3.32
N CYS A 121 11.29 -7.42 3.39
CA CYS A 121 11.67 -8.00 4.68
C CYS A 121 12.67 -7.13 5.45
N VAL A 122 13.50 -6.33 4.79
CA VAL A 122 14.33 -5.32 5.46
C VAL A 122 13.43 -4.27 6.11
N PHE A 123 12.48 -3.73 5.36
CA PHE A 123 11.48 -2.79 5.87
C PHE A 123 10.71 -3.34 7.07
N LEU A 124 10.13 -4.55 6.93
CA LEU A 124 9.33 -5.18 7.98
C LEU A 124 10.19 -5.53 9.21
N SER A 125 11.44 -5.95 9.03
CA SER A 125 12.35 -6.25 10.13
C SER A 125 12.72 -5.01 10.95
N GLU A 126 12.85 -3.85 10.33
CA GLU A 126 13.04 -2.57 11.05
C GLU A 126 11.83 -2.20 11.92
N HIS A 127 10.64 -2.71 11.56
CA HIS A 127 9.40 -2.55 12.31
C HIS A 127 9.11 -3.71 13.29
N SER A 128 10.05 -4.62 13.51
CA SER A 128 9.89 -5.74 14.47
C SER A 128 9.99 -5.33 15.94
N ARG A 129 10.53 -4.15 16.24
CA ARG A 129 10.59 -3.62 17.62
C ARG A 129 9.19 -3.23 18.09
N LYS A 130 8.89 -3.52 19.37
CA LYS A 130 7.56 -3.36 19.96
C LYS A 130 6.90 -2.01 19.66
N GLU A 131 7.64 -0.93 19.77
CA GLU A 131 7.19 0.45 19.58
C GLU A 131 7.02 0.87 18.11
N LYS A 132 7.48 0.05 17.16
CA LYS A 132 7.42 0.32 15.72
C LYS A 132 6.44 -0.55 14.95
N ARG A 133 5.88 -1.58 15.60
CA ARG A 133 4.99 -2.55 14.95
C ARG A 133 3.72 -1.91 14.44
N GLY A 134 3.24 -2.42 13.29
CA GLY A 134 1.94 -2.05 12.77
C GLY A 134 0.79 -2.80 13.46
N SER A 135 -0.32 -2.12 13.68
CA SER A 135 -1.58 -2.78 14.04
C SER A 135 -2.17 -3.53 12.85
N LEU A 136 -1.86 -3.08 11.67
CA LEU A 136 -2.25 -3.66 10.40
C LEU A 136 -1.03 -3.70 9.48
N VAL A 137 -0.64 -4.89 9.05
CA VAL A 137 0.47 -5.12 8.13
C VAL A 137 -0.08 -5.78 6.88
N ASP A 138 0.23 -5.24 5.70
CA ASP A 138 -0.21 -5.77 4.41
C ASP A 138 0.99 -6.19 3.56
N ILE A 139 0.89 -7.40 3.00
CA ILE A 139 1.92 -8.01 2.15
C ILE A 139 1.23 -8.63 0.94
N ASP A 140 1.39 -8.00 -0.22
CA ASP A 140 0.79 -8.43 -1.50
C ASP A 140 1.88 -8.65 -2.57
N PRO A 141 2.65 -9.76 -2.49
CA PRO A 141 3.73 -10.04 -3.42
C PRO A 141 3.23 -10.59 -4.75
N PHE A 142 4.09 -10.56 -5.76
CA PHE A 142 3.92 -11.43 -6.92
C PHE A 142 4.17 -12.89 -6.52
N GLY A 143 3.15 -13.72 -6.58
CA GLY A 143 3.25 -15.14 -6.23
C GLY A 143 3.04 -15.41 -4.73
N SER A 144 3.80 -16.34 -4.17
CA SER A 144 3.56 -16.80 -2.80
C SER A 144 4.03 -15.80 -1.74
N PRO A 145 3.22 -15.46 -0.73
CA PRO A 145 3.63 -14.61 0.39
C PRO A 145 4.49 -15.36 1.43
N ALA A 146 4.75 -16.65 1.25
CA ALA A 146 5.39 -17.50 2.26
C ALA A 146 6.76 -16.97 2.75
N THR A 147 7.56 -16.39 1.85
CA THR A 147 8.87 -15.83 2.18
C THR A 147 8.81 -14.59 3.07
N PHE A 148 7.65 -13.95 3.16
CA PHE A 148 7.44 -12.74 3.93
C PHE A 148 6.74 -12.97 5.28
N PHE A 149 6.28 -14.20 5.58
CA PHE A 149 5.51 -14.44 6.81
C PHE A 149 6.29 -14.15 8.08
N ASP A 150 7.55 -14.59 8.20
CA ASP A 150 8.33 -14.36 9.41
C ASP A 150 8.53 -12.86 9.69
N CYS A 151 8.98 -12.10 8.68
CA CYS A 151 9.19 -10.67 8.84
C CYS A 151 7.85 -9.92 9.01
N GLY A 152 6.77 -10.35 8.36
CA GLY A 152 5.43 -9.79 8.51
C GLY A 152 4.85 -10.00 9.90
N ILE A 153 4.92 -11.23 10.43
CA ILE A 153 4.45 -11.54 11.79
C ILE A 153 5.21 -10.72 12.83
N ARG A 154 6.53 -10.61 12.70
CA ARG A 154 7.36 -9.82 13.62
C ARG A 154 7.05 -8.33 13.58
N ALA A 155 6.67 -7.80 12.41
CA ALA A 155 6.27 -6.41 12.24
C ALA A 155 4.84 -6.14 12.73
N THR A 156 4.03 -7.17 12.95
CA THR A 156 2.66 -7.04 13.43
C THR A 156 2.64 -6.98 14.96
N MET A 157 1.93 -6.02 15.53
CA MET A 157 1.79 -5.92 16.99
C MET A 157 0.86 -7.00 17.54
N HIS A 158 0.97 -7.27 18.85
CA HIS A 158 0.08 -8.24 19.51
C HIS A 158 -1.38 -7.82 19.35
N GLY A 159 -2.23 -8.75 18.92
CA GLY A 159 -3.64 -8.50 18.59
C GLY A 159 -3.85 -7.75 17.28
N GLY A 160 -2.77 -7.44 16.54
CA GLY A 160 -2.84 -6.83 15.22
C GLY A 160 -3.26 -7.80 14.12
N MET A 161 -3.43 -7.29 12.91
CA MET A 161 -3.79 -8.06 11.72
C MET A 161 -2.63 -8.08 10.73
N LEU A 162 -2.25 -9.28 10.27
CA LEU A 162 -1.42 -9.49 9.09
C LEU A 162 -2.34 -9.88 7.92
N SER A 163 -2.32 -9.08 6.87
CA SER A 163 -3.04 -9.32 5.61
C SER A 163 -2.06 -9.79 4.55
N THR A 164 -2.44 -10.83 3.82
CA THR A 164 -1.69 -11.31 2.64
C THR A 164 -2.65 -11.57 1.49
N ALA A 165 -2.27 -11.23 0.27
CA ALA A 165 -3.08 -11.42 -0.92
C ALA A 165 -2.27 -12.06 -2.06
#